data_6ca31bf60aebae997cd1696cc4c40c19
#
_entry.id   6ca31bf60aebae997cd1696cc4c40c19
#
_cell.length_a   1.000
_cell.length_b   1.000
_cell.length_c   1.000
_cell.angle_alpha   90.00
_cell.angle_beta   90.00
_cell.angle_gamma   90.00
#
_symmetry.space_group_name_H-M   'P 1'
#
loop_
_entity.id
_entity.type
_entity.pdbx_description
1 polymer ?
#
loop_
_entity_poly.entity_id
_entity_poly.type
_entity_poly.pdbx_seq_one_letter_code
_entity_poly.pdbx_strand_id
1 'polypeptide(L)'
;MIESGIRGSIINISSQMGIVGGKKRTVYCASKHAMEGFSKSMALDLAENGIRVNTVCPTFVETELTRPFMAEKEFKDYVLSRIPLGHVGQTEDVADAVLFLASDMSKMVTGSAIKVDGGWTAI
;
A
#
# COMPACT_ATOMS: atom_id res chain seq x y z
N MET A 1 -11.35 -11.37 16.21
CA MET A 1 -10.37 -10.70 17.09
C MET A 1 -11.03 -10.15 18.34
N ILE A 2 -12.03 -9.28 18.22
CA ILE A 2 -12.67 -8.62 19.41
C ILE A 2 -13.23 -9.65 20.37
N GLU A 3 -14.14 -10.53 19.94
CA GLU A 3 -14.75 -11.58 20.77
C GLU A 3 -13.74 -12.55 21.41
N SER A 4 -12.62 -12.76 20.75
CA SER A 4 -11.55 -13.65 21.21
C SER A 4 -10.49 -12.93 22.05
N GLY A 5 -10.61 -11.63 22.31
CA GLY A 5 -9.62 -10.84 23.03
C GLY A 5 -8.23 -10.76 22.35
N ILE A 6 -8.16 -11.07 21.05
CA ILE A 6 -6.89 -11.10 20.31
C ILE A 6 -6.54 -9.68 19.86
N ARG A 7 -5.42 -9.19 20.36
CA ARG A 7 -4.76 -7.99 19.84
C ARG A 7 -4.06 -8.35 18.54
N GLY A 8 -4.38 -7.64 17.46
CA GLY A 8 -3.90 -8.03 16.15
C GLY A 8 -3.49 -6.85 15.27
N SER A 9 -3.07 -7.17 14.06
CA SER A 9 -2.74 -6.21 13.02
C SER A 9 -3.51 -6.53 11.74
N ILE A 10 -4.32 -5.59 11.29
CA ILE A 10 -5.02 -5.66 10.00
C ILE A 10 -4.23 -4.81 9.02
N ILE A 11 -3.86 -5.41 7.89
CA ILE A 11 -3.03 -4.76 6.88
C ILE A 11 -3.75 -4.83 5.54
N ASN A 12 -4.23 -3.69 5.07
CA ASN A 12 -4.90 -3.59 3.78
C ASN A 12 -3.89 -3.25 2.68
N ILE A 13 -3.87 -4.02 1.60
CA ILE A 13 -3.03 -3.71 0.45
C ILE A 13 -3.75 -2.68 -0.44
N SER A 14 -3.29 -1.45 -0.33
CA SER A 14 -3.78 -0.32 -1.09
C SER A 14 -2.95 -0.11 -2.38
N SER A 15 -2.62 1.10 -2.70
CA SER A 15 -1.78 1.50 -3.84
C SER A 15 -1.30 2.94 -3.62
N GLN A 16 -0.20 3.34 -4.26
CA GLN A 16 0.15 4.76 -4.38
C GLN A 16 -1.01 5.57 -4.98
N MET A 17 -1.88 4.93 -5.81
CA MET A 17 -3.10 5.54 -6.37
C MET A 17 -4.25 5.67 -5.35
N GLY A 18 -4.05 5.26 -4.11
CA GLY A 18 -4.90 5.63 -2.97
C GLY A 18 -4.51 6.97 -2.35
N ILE A 19 -3.38 7.56 -2.81
CA ILE A 19 -2.81 8.82 -2.30
C ILE A 19 -2.75 9.87 -3.40
N VAL A 20 -2.45 9.46 -4.64
CA VAL A 20 -2.36 10.33 -5.83
C VAL A 20 -3.26 9.83 -6.96
N GLY A 21 -3.55 10.72 -7.92
CA GLY A 21 -4.31 10.36 -9.11
C GLY A 21 -3.48 9.57 -10.13
N GLY A 22 -4.16 8.83 -11.00
CA GLY A 22 -3.57 8.14 -12.14
C GLY A 22 -4.39 8.38 -13.43
N LYS A 23 -3.72 8.70 -14.54
CA LYS A 23 -4.40 8.84 -15.84
C LYS A 23 -5.09 7.53 -16.22
N LYS A 24 -6.35 7.62 -16.70
CA LYS A 24 -7.18 6.47 -17.09
C LYS A 24 -7.40 5.45 -15.96
N ARG A 25 -7.36 5.89 -14.69
CA ARG A 25 -7.53 5.06 -13.49
C ARG A 25 -8.58 5.59 -12.51
N THR A 26 -9.57 6.35 -12.99
CA THR A 26 -10.55 7.05 -12.15
C THR A 26 -11.21 6.11 -11.13
N VAL A 27 -11.79 5.00 -11.57
CA VAL A 27 -12.49 4.05 -10.70
C VAL A 27 -11.50 3.33 -9.75
N TYR A 28 -10.33 2.96 -10.27
CA TYR A 28 -9.28 2.35 -9.45
C TYR A 28 -8.79 3.30 -8.36
N CYS A 29 -8.49 4.56 -8.69
CA CYS A 29 -8.11 5.58 -7.71
C CYS A 29 -9.22 5.78 -6.68
N ALA A 30 -10.49 5.88 -7.10
CA ALA A 30 -11.61 6.01 -6.19
C ALA A 30 -11.67 4.85 -5.19
N SER A 31 -11.53 3.61 -5.65
CA SER A 31 -11.54 2.42 -4.79
C SER A 31 -10.39 2.41 -3.78
N LYS A 32 -9.19 2.84 -4.20
CA LYS A 32 -8.02 2.85 -3.32
C LYS A 32 -8.04 4.03 -2.33
N HIS A 33 -8.54 5.20 -2.72
CA HIS A 33 -8.79 6.30 -1.79
C HIS A 33 -9.86 5.93 -0.74
N ALA A 34 -10.91 5.22 -1.16
CA ALA A 34 -11.91 4.70 -0.22
C ALA A 34 -11.28 3.73 0.79
N MET A 35 -10.35 2.86 0.36
CA MET A 35 -9.62 1.95 1.25
C MET A 35 -8.77 2.72 2.28
N GLU A 36 -8.14 3.81 1.89
CA GLU A 36 -7.37 4.67 2.81
C GLU A 36 -8.28 5.29 3.88
N GLY A 37 -9.41 5.86 3.47
CA GLY A 37 -10.39 6.43 4.41
C GLY A 37 -10.97 5.38 5.34
N PHE A 38 -11.38 4.23 4.79
CA PHE A 38 -11.89 3.08 5.54
C PHE A 38 -10.89 2.59 6.59
N SER A 39 -9.63 2.41 6.19
CA SER A 39 -8.58 1.90 7.10
C SER A 39 -8.29 2.86 8.25
N LYS A 40 -8.31 4.17 7.99
CA LYS A 40 -8.14 5.18 9.05
C LYS A 40 -9.28 5.17 10.05
N SER A 41 -10.54 5.12 9.59
CA SER A 41 -11.69 5.03 10.47
C SER A 41 -11.66 3.75 11.30
N MET A 42 -11.40 2.63 10.64
CA MET A 42 -11.30 1.32 11.30
C MET A 42 -10.18 1.27 12.35
N ALA A 43 -9.08 2.00 12.13
CA ALA A 43 -8.00 2.12 13.12
C ALA A 43 -8.46 2.81 14.40
N LEU A 44 -9.31 3.83 14.29
CA LEU A 44 -9.89 4.53 15.43
C LEU A 44 -10.90 3.63 16.16
N ASP A 45 -11.78 2.97 15.41
CA ASP A 45 -12.83 2.12 15.97
C ASP A 45 -12.27 0.92 16.74
N LEU A 46 -11.11 0.39 16.31
CA LEU A 46 -10.49 -0.82 16.88
C LEU A 46 -9.37 -0.56 17.89
N ALA A 47 -8.99 0.71 18.08
CA ALA A 47 -7.87 1.09 18.95
C ALA A 47 -8.06 0.61 20.39
N GLU A 48 -9.24 0.75 20.96
CA GLU A 48 -9.57 0.32 22.33
C GLU A 48 -9.45 -1.19 22.51
N ASN A 49 -9.60 -1.96 21.42
CA ASN A 49 -9.42 -3.41 21.43
C ASN A 49 -7.95 -3.83 21.26
N GLY A 50 -7.04 -2.87 21.13
CA GLY A 50 -5.63 -3.12 20.88
C GLY A 50 -5.35 -3.72 19.51
N ILE A 51 -6.23 -3.48 18.52
CA ILE A 51 -6.08 -3.92 17.14
C ILE A 51 -5.57 -2.73 16.32
N ARG A 52 -4.48 -2.93 15.58
CA ARG A 52 -3.91 -1.94 14.67
C ARG A 52 -4.45 -2.15 13.26
N VAL A 53 -4.66 -1.06 12.54
CA VAL A 53 -5.09 -1.11 11.13
C VAL A 53 -4.23 -0.15 10.33
N ASN A 54 -3.55 -0.66 9.31
CA ASN A 54 -2.67 0.11 8.45
C ASN A 54 -2.85 -0.28 6.99
N THR A 55 -2.32 0.52 6.08
CA THR A 55 -2.25 0.19 4.67
C THR A 55 -0.80 0.09 4.20
N VAL A 56 -0.57 -0.77 3.20
CA VAL A 56 0.65 -0.76 2.38
C VAL A 56 0.25 -0.26 1.00
N CYS A 57 0.99 0.72 0.50
CA CYS A 57 0.70 1.44 -0.74
C CYS A 57 1.84 1.22 -1.76
N PRO A 58 1.86 0.07 -2.45
CA PRO A 58 2.86 -0.18 -3.47
C PRO A 58 2.62 0.67 -4.72
N THR A 59 3.70 0.95 -5.46
CA THR A 59 3.64 1.33 -6.87
C THR A 59 3.63 0.06 -7.75
N PHE A 60 4.20 0.13 -8.95
CA PHE A 60 4.32 -1.03 -9.82
C PHE A 60 5.33 -2.04 -9.23
N VAL A 61 4.86 -3.27 -9.09
CA VAL A 61 5.63 -4.42 -8.59
C VAL A 61 5.75 -5.44 -9.72
N GLU A 62 6.91 -6.03 -9.88
CA GLU A 62 7.12 -7.08 -10.88
C GLU A 62 6.40 -8.36 -10.45
N THR A 63 5.39 -8.74 -11.22
CA THR A 63 4.57 -9.94 -11.02
C THR A 63 4.23 -10.52 -12.39
N GLU A 64 3.71 -11.74 -12.43
CA GLU A 64 3.17 -12.32 -13.68
C GLU A 64 2.09 -11.43 -14.29
N LEU A 65 1.26 -10.78 -13.48
CA LEU A 65 0.20 -9.88 -13.93
C LEU A 65 0.74 -8.60 -14.56
N THR A 66 1.81 -8.03 -14.01
CA THR A 66 2.36 -6.73 -14.46
C THR A 66 3.40 -6.87 -15.56
N ARG A 67 4.03 -8.03 -15.69
CA ARG A 67 5.09 -8.31 -16.67
C ARG A 67 4.69 -8.00 -18.13
N PRO A 68 3.48 -8.36 -18.62
CA PRO A 68 3.06 -8.01 -19.97
C PRO A 68 3.00 -6.50 -20.22
N PHE A 69 2.53 -5.72 -19.24
CA PHE A 69 2.47 -4.26 -19.36
C PHE A 69 3.87 -3.64 -19.36
N MET A 70 4.77 -4.19 -18.55
CA MET A 70 6.17 -3.74 -18.47
C MET A 70 7.02 -4.15 -19.69
N ALA A 71 6.51 -5.05 -20.52
CA ALA A 71 7.14 -5.40 -21.80
C ALA A 71 6.92 -4.31 -22.87
N GLU A 72 5.87 -3.49 -22.72
CA GLU A 72 5.61 -2.34 -23.60
C GLU A 72 6.54 -1.18 -23.23
N LYS A 73 7.42 -0.82 -24.15
CA LYS A 73 8.48 0.16 -23.90
C LYS A 73 7.96 1.53 -23.43
N GLU A 74 6.95 2.07 -24.10
CA GLU A 74 6.39 3.39 -23.75
C GLU A 74 5.81 3.40 -22.34
N PHE A 75 5.08 2.36 -21.98
CA PHE A 75 4.51 2.21 -20.64
C PHE A 75 5.60 2.04 -19.58
N LYS A 76 6.61 1.20 -19.85
CA LYS A 76 7.76 1.01 -18.96
C LYS A 76 8.50 2.32 -18.73
N ASP A 77 8.82 3.05 -19.78
CA ASP A 77 9.53 4.33 -19.69
C ASP A 77 8.71 5.35 -18.87
N TYR A 78 7.39 5.40 -19.08
CA TYR A 78 6.50 6.21 -18.26
C TYR A 78 6.55 5.82 -16.77
N VAL A 79 6.42 4.54 -16.45
CA VAL A 79 6.45 4.06 -15.07
C VAL A 79 7.78 4.40 -14.40
N LEU A 80 8.90 4.12 -15.07
CA LEU A 80 10.23 4.39 -14.53
C LEU A 80 10.50 5.88 -14.36
N SER A 81 9.98 6.74 -15.25
CA SER A 81 10.11 8.19 -15.09
C SER A 81 9.41 8.74 -13.85
N ARG A 82 8.45 7.97 -13.29
CA ARG A 82 7.69 8.34 -12.10
C ARG A 82 8.26 7.76 -10.81
N ILE A 83 9.25 6.89 -10.89
CA ILE A 83 9.87 6.24 -9.73
C ILE A 83 11.31 6.78 -9.56
N PRO A 84 11.55 7.71 -8.62
CA PRO A 84 12.88 8.28 -8.40
C PRO A 84 14.00 7.25 -8.15
N LEU A 85 13.69 6.10 -7.53
CA LEU A 85 14.67 5.02 -7.35
C LEU A 85 15.04 4.31 -8.65
N GLY A 86 14.33 4.56 -9.77
CA GLY A 86 14.70 4.10 -11.10
C GLY A 86 14.37 2.64 -11.43
N HIS A 87 13.66 1.93 -10.57
CA HIS A 87 13.23 0.55 -10.81
C HIS A 87 11.85 0.28 -10.20
N VAL A 88 11.13 -0.70 -10.73
CA VAL A 88 9.89 -1.19 -10.12
C VAL A 88 10.20 -2.01 -8.87
N GLY A 89 9.22 -2.10 -7.97
CA GLY A 89 9.33 -2.93 -6.78
C GLY A 89 9.34 -4.44 -7.11
N GLN A 90 9.83 -5.22 -6.16
CA GLN A 90 9.68 -6.67 -6.14
C GLN A 90 8.61 -7.07 -5.12
N THR A 91 8.12 -8.29 -5.19
CA THR A 91 7.13 -8.81 -4.24
C THR A 91 7.65 -8.78 -2.81
N GLU A 92 8.95 -8.99 -2.62
CA GLU A 92 9.65 -8.96 -1.35
C GLU A 92 9.62 -7.58 -0.70
N ASP A 93 9.71 -6.49 -1.48
CA ASP A 93 9.64 -5.12 -0.95
C ASP A 93 8.29 -4.87 -0.27
N VAL A 94 7.21 -5.40 -0.84
CA VAL A 94 5.87 -5.31 -0.26
C VAL A 94 5.73 -6.24 0.93
N ALA A 95 6.27 -7.46 0.85
CA ALA A 95 6.23 -8.44 1.93
C ALA A 95 6.96 -7.95 3.18
N ASP A 96 8.08 -7.28 3.03
CA ASP A 96 8.86 -6.70 4.13
C ASP A 96 8.07 -5.60 4.87
N ALA A 97 7.35 -4.74 4.13
CA ALA A 97 6.47 -3.75 4.74
C ALA A 97 5.29 -4.41 5.49
N VAL A 98 4.73 -5.47 4.95
CA VAL A 98 3.67 -6.26 5.61
C VAL A 98 4.23 -6.93 6.87
N LEU A 99 5.41 -7.52 6.81
CA LEU A 99 6.06 -8.16 7.95
C LEU A 99 6.33 -7.14 9.08
N PHE A 100 6.83 -5.96 8.75
CA PHE A 100 6.99 -4.86 9.72
C PHE A 100 5.66 -4.53 10.40
N LEU A 101 4.59 -4.32 9.63
CA LEU A 101 3.28 -3.98 10.17
C LEU A 101 2.62 -5.12 10.95
N ALA A 102 2.93 -6.37 10.63
CA ALA A 102 2.43 -7.55 11.33
C ALA A 102 3.13 -7.80 12.66
N SER A 103 4.35 -7.32 12.80
CA SER A 103 5.22 -7.58 13.96
C SER A 103 5.08 -6.56 15.09
N ASP A 104 5.70 -6.85 16.22
CA ASP A 104 5.78 -5.94 17.37
C ASP A 104 6.67 -4.71 17.11
N MET A 105 7.47 -4.70 16.05
CA MET A 105 8.25 -3.53 15.65
C MET A 105 7.36 -2.33 15.32
N SER A 106 6.11 -2.56 14.95
CA SER A 106 5.13 -1.53 14.61
C SER A 106 4.02 -1.35 15.66
N LYS A 107 4.25 -1.75 16.90
CA LYS A 107 3.23 -1.74 17.96
C LYS A 107 2.58 -0.38 18.25
N MET A 108 3.22 0.73 17.85
CA MET A 108 2.69 2.09 17.96
C MET A 108 2.22 2.65 16.62
N VAL A 109 2.16 1.83 15.55
CA VAL A 109 1.75 2.23 14.21
C VAL A 109 0.34 1.74 13.92
N THR A 110 -0.61 2.68 13.83
CA THR A 110 -1.99 2.42 13.42
C THR A 110 -2.52 3.62 12.62
N GLY A 111 -3.49 3.42 11.73
CA GLY A 111 -4.05 4.46 10.87
C GLY A 111 -3.07 5.02 9.82
N SER A 112 -1.96 4.35 9.59
CA SER A 112 -0.85 4.80 8.75
C SER A 112 -0.84 4.11 7.38
N ALA A 113 -0.34 4.83 6.36
CA ALA A 113 -0.09 4.31 5.03
C ALA A 113 1.41 4.20 4.79
N ILE A 114 1.92 2.97 4.68
CA ILE A 114 3.32 2.70 4.33
C ILE A 114 3.45 2.67 2.81
N LYS A 115 4.16 3.66 2.28
CA LYS A 115 4.41 3.75 0.83
C LYS A 115 5.62 2.91 0.45
N VAL A 116 5.41 1.99 -0.48
CA VAL A 116 6.45 1.15 -1.10
C VAL A 116 6.47 1.49 -2.58
N ASP A 117 6.91 2.71 -2.88
CA ASP A 117 6.65 3.35 -4.16
C ASP A 117 7.90 3.97 -4.84
N GLY A 118 9.08 3.72 -4.28
CA GLY A 118 10.32 4.23 -4.83
C GLY A 118 10.38 5.76 -4.98
N GLY A 119 9.54 6.48 -4.22
CA GLY A 119 9.44 7.93 -4.24
C GLY A 119 8.37 8.49 -5.19
N TRP A 120 7.55 7.66 -5.82
CA TRP A 120 6.48 8.12 -6.74
C TRP A 120 5.61 9.23 -6.16
N THR A 121 5.21 9.12 -4.89
CA THR A 121 4.32 10.09 -4.24
C THR A 121 5.07 11.22 -3.52
N ALA A 122 6.38 11.26 -3.60
CA ALA A 122 7.20 12.31 -2.99
C ALA A 122 7.39 13.53 -3.89
N ILE A 123 7.02 13.43 -5.17
CA ILE A 123 7.19 14.46 -6.21
C ILE A 123 5.87 14.77 -6.90
#